data_ce3e7efb9cd0da52c72a63be943d06ac
#
_entry.id   ce3e7efb9cd0da52c72a63be943d06ac
#
_cell.length_a   1.000
_cell.length_b   1.000
_cell.length_c   1.000
_cell.angle_alpha   90.00
_cell.angle_beta   90.00
_cell.angle_gamma   90.00
#
_symmetry.space_group_name_H-M   'P 1'
#
loop_
_entity.id
_entity.type
_entity.pdbx_description
1 polymer ?
#
loop_
_entity_poly.entity_id
_entity_poly.type
_entity_poly.pdbx_seq_one_letter_code
_entity_poly.pdbx_strand_id
1 'polypeptide(L)'
;LIPRALFRFALPLALLVPHSAYAAEPLAQAVSQQMHLNAQRYGIAGQAVFIAHDGKVLFRGADGDANLATRKHIMADTLFPVYSLSKLFASTLVMQLAEQGKVELDKPASLYVHGLPVAWHHITVRQFLNHTSGVPEYFGAAQTRDDGPRSPFPASLQAAFDALKEQTLQFAAGTNTRYTQTNYLVLSALLEAHYGKPYERIADDRILQKLGLKHTYLGAAALPKTGVATSYMGKDGALQQSKEVVWPAYAHAHSDLYISLDDLASFLQALTNGELVGKTALQQFWQAPVLANGQRGGFATGWETGEMGPYHEVGHDGGTKVRARIAYRGGLDGDRYTVIYLTNGSAKNVWSRTLVNSVMAAAAPDQFPVEVVSEQLIHAALAPAFDSAAQAKSLQARSSMQGAALEQAINNTGYMLRENLGLDAALRVFELNTVLFPASANVWDSLAEAWQAKGDQAKAKLLYEKSRQLLPQGLK
;
A
#
# COMPACT_ATOMS: atom_id res chain seq x y z
N LEU A 1 68.98 -30.61 -40.65
CA LEU A 1 68.25 -29.37 -40.23
C LEU A 1 66.75 -29.74 -40.04
N ILE A 2 66.32 -29.95 -38.77
CA ILE A 2 64.96 -30.31 -38.40
C ILE A 2 64.46 -29.16 -37.53
N PRO A 3 63.32 -28.49 -37.80
CA PRO A 3 62.83 -27.48 -36.95
C PRO A 3 61.98 -28.03 -35.76
N ARG A 4 62.27 -27.57 -34.58
CA ARG A 4 61.54 -27.83 -33.31
C ARG A 4 60.15 -27.26 -33.34
N ALA A 5 59.13 -28.10 -33.14
CA ALA A 5 57.77 -27.74 -32.88
C ALA A 5 57.58 -27.30 -31.41
N LEU A 6 57.12 -26.08 -31.20
CA LEU A 6 56.71 -25.55 -29.88
C LEU A 6 55.26 -25.98 -29.59
N PHE A 7 55.05 -26.87 -28.63
CA PHE A 7 53.75 -27.15 -28.03
C PHE A 7 53.38 -26.01 -27.08
N ARG A 8 52.38 -25.26 -27.43
CA ARG A 8 51.70 -24.33 -26.50
C ARG A 8 50.62 -25.11 -25.76
N PHE A 9 50.80 -25.28 -24.45
CA PHE A 9 49.74 -25.71 -23.53
C PHE A 9 48.77 -24.55 -23.32
N ALA A 10 47.52 -24.70 -23.78
CA ALA A 10 46.43 -23.84 -23.42
C ALA A 10 45.84 -24.38 -22.13
N LEU A 11 45.95 -23.61 -21.01
CA LEU A 11 45.20 -23.83 -19.79
C LEU A 11 43.73 -23.50 -20.07
N PRO A 12 42.77 -24.34 -19.66
CA PRO A 12 41.37 -23.97 -19.70
C PRO A 12 41.10 -22.91 -18.61
N LEU A 13 40.65 -21.74 -19.04
CA LEU A 13 40.13 -20.67 -18.19
C LEU A 13 38.79 -21.17 -17.60
N ALA A 14 38.79 -21.67 -16.38
CA ALA A 14 37.57 -21.98 -15.66
C ALA A 14 36.82 -20.66 -15.40
N LEU A 15 35.73 -20.45 -16.12
CA LEU A 15 34.75 -19.40 -15.84
C LEU A 15 34.15 -19.68 -14.48
N LEU A 16 34.59 -18.93 -13.48
CA LEU A 16 33.92 -18.81 -12.18
C LEU A 16 32.58 -18.12 -12.42
N VAL A 17 31.51 -18.90 -12.57
CA VAL A 17 30.15 -18.43 -12.52
C VAL A 17 29.87 -18.01 -11.06
N PRO A 18 29.52 -16.78 -10.76
CA PRO A 18 29.29 -16.36 -9.38
C PRO A 18 28.10 -17.13 -8.80
N HIS A 19 28.31 -17.76 -7.65
CA HIS A 19 27.30 -18.56 -6.92
C HIS A 19 26.02 -17.79 -6.53
N SER A 20 25.95 -16.47 -6.74
CA SER A 20 24.76 -15.65 -6.48
C SER A 20 23.62 -15.82 -7.50
N ALA A 21 23.87 -16.40 -8.68
CA ALA A 21 22.83 -16.58 -9.70
C ALA A 21 21.87 -17.74 -9.37
N TYR A 22 22.35 -18.79 -8.71
CA TYR A 22 21.56 -20.00 -8.41
C TYR A 22 20.57 -19.83 -7.25
N ALA A 23 20.79 -18.90 -6.32
CA ALA A 23 19.88 -18.65 -5.20
C ALA A 23 18.72 -17.69 -5.56
N ALA A 24 18.81 -16.93 -6.64
CA ALA A 24 17.81 -15.95 -7.06
C ALA A 24 16.64 -16.58 -7.85
N GLU A 25 16.89 -17.69 -8.56
CA GLU A 25 15.91 -18.34 -9.42
C GLU A 25 14.70 -18.94 -8.64
N PRO A 26 14.88 -19.66 -7.51
CA PRO A 26 13.78 -20.18 -6.71
C PRO A 26 12.89 -19.07 -6.10
N LEU A 27 13.48 -17.95 -5.65
CA LEU A 27 12.74 -16.80 -5.10
C LEU A 27 11.90 -16.15 -6.20
N ALA A 28 12.48 -15.87 -7.35
CA ALA A 28 11.78 -15.24 -8.47
C ALA A 28 10.61 -16.13 -8.93
N GLN A 29 10.79 -17.43 -8.98
CA GLN A 29 9.74 -18.39 -9.31
C GLN A 29 8.62 -18.38 -8.25
N ALA A 30 8.95 -18.39 -6.96
CA ALA A 30 7.97 -18.37 -5.88
C ALA A 30 7.11 -17.09 -5.91
N VAL A 31 7.72 -15.93 -6.10
CA VAL A 31 6.99 -14.64 -6.20
C VAL A 31 6.13 -14.61 -7.46
N SER A 32 6.63 -15.04 -8.62
CA SER A 32 5.85 -15.12 -9.85
C SER A 32 4.64 -16.05 -9.71
N GLN A 33 4.83 -17.19 -9.07
CA GLN A 33 3.73 -18.13 -8.78
C GLN A 33 2.70 -17.51 -7.85
N GLN A 34 3.12 -16.77 -6.82
CA GLN A 34 2.22 -16.06 -5.92
C GLN A 34 1.43 -14.96 -6.66
N MET A 35 2.06 -14.21 -7.56
CA MET A 35 1.36 -13.23 -8.41
C MET A 35 0.27 -13.93 -9.23
N HIS A 36 0.59 -15.05 -9.86
CA HIS A 36 -0.41 -15.82 -10.63
C HIS A 36 -1.58 -16.31 -9.76
N LEU A 37 -1.31 -16.81 -8.54
CA LEU A 37 -2.34 -17.17 -7.57
C LEU A 37 -3.22 -15.98 -7.18
N ASN A 38 -2.64 -14.79 -6.99
CA ASN A 38 -3.38 -13.57 -6.70
C ASN A 38 -4.30 -13.17 -7.86
N ALA A 39 -3.80 -13.25 -9.10
CA ALA A 39 -4.60 -12.99 -10.29
C ALA A 39 -5.83 -13.92 -10.37
N GLN A 40 -5.64 -15.20 -10.12
CA GLN A 40 -6.74 -16.19 -10.11
C GLN A 40 -7.73 -15.96 -8.97
N ARG A 41 -7.24 -15.74 -7.74
CA ARG A 41 -8.07 -15.58 -6.53
C ARG A 41 -8.94 -14.34 -6.59
N TYR A 42 -8.37 -13.23 -7.03
CA TYR A 42 -9.00 -11.92 -6.94
C TYR A 42 -9.49 -11.38 -8.29
N GLY A 43 -9.19 -12.09 -9.39
CA GLY A 43 -9.55 -11.67 -10.73
C GLY A 43 -8.82 -10.38 -11.13
N ILE A 44 -7.50 -10.31 -10.92
CA ILE A 44 -6.68 -9.15 -11.27
C ILE A 44 -6.43 -9.16 -12.78
N ALA A 45 -6.70 -8.02 -13.45
CA ALA A 45 -6.53 -7.91 -14.90
C ALA A 45 -5.06 -7.88 -15.31
N GLY A 46 -4.27 -7.04 -14.66
CA GLY A 46 -2.84 -6.91 -14.86
C GLY A 46 -2.16 -6.39 -13.59
N GLN A 47 -0.93 -6.80 -13.38
CA GLN A 47 -0.17 -6.51 -12.17
C GLN A 47 1.33 -6.41 -12.43
N ALA A 48 2.03 -5.65 -11.58
CA ALA A 48 3.47 -5.54 -11.59
C ALA A 48 3.99 -5.44 -10.15
N VAL A 49 5.09 -6.14 -9.86
CA VAL A 49 5.67 -6.24 -8.51
C VAL A 49 7.17 -5.95 -8.56
N PHE A 50 7.62 -5.17 -7.58
CA PHE A 50 9.02 -4.93 -7.31
C PHE A 50 9.31 -5.21 -5.84
N ILE A 51 10.38 -5.93 -5.55
CA ILE A 51 10.88 -6.20 -4.20
C ILE A 51 12.39 -5.98 -4.20
N ALA A 52 12.88 -5.16 -3.28
CA ALA A 52 14.30 -5.01 -3.01
C ALA A 52 14.58 -5.16 -1.51
N HIS A 53 15.77 -5.68 -1.17
CA HIS A 53 16.30 -5.77 0.18
C HIS A 53 17.63 -5.04 0.24
N ASP A 54 17.78 -4.08 1.13
CA ASP A 54 18.97 -3.22 1.28
C ASP A 54 19.42 -2.58 -0.05
N GLY A 55 18.44 -2.14 -0.86
CA GLY A 55 18.67 -1.56 -2.18
C GLY A 55 18.97 -2.57 -3.30
N LYS A 56 19.20 -3.85 -2.97
CA LYS A 56 19.41 -4.91 -3.97
C LYS A 56 18.07 -5.48 -4.43
N VAL A 57 17.83 -5.47 -5.73
CA VAL A 57 16.61 -6.04 -6.32
C VAL A 57 16.58 -7.55 -6.09
N LEU A 58 15.53 -8.05 -5.43
CA LEU A 58 15.24 -9.47 -5.25
C LEU A 58 14.28 -9.97 -6.32
N PHE A 59 13.28 -9.14 -6.67
CA PHE A 59 12.29 -9.47 -7.67
C PHE A 59 11.81 -8.23 -8.42
N ARG A 60 11.58 -8.40 -9.71
CA ARG A 60 10.89 -7.45 -10.59
C ARG A 60 10.16 -8.23 -11.66
N GLY A 61 8.85 -8.12 -11.71
CA GLY A 61 8.03 -8.87 -12.66
C GLY A 61 6.67 -8.24 -12.90
N ALA A 62 6.04 -8.67 -13.98
CA ALA A 62 4.69 -8.26 -14.36
C ALA A 62 3.93 -9.45 -14.96
N ASP A 63 2.59 -9.42 -14.85
CA ASP A 63 1.71 -10.46 -15.35
C ASP A 63 0.36 -9.86 -15.75
N GLY A 64 -0.33 -10.48 -16.71
CA GLY A 64 -1.67 -10.10 -17.16
C GLY A 64 -1.69 -8.97 -18.18
N ASP A 65 -2.89 -8.38 -18.36
CA ASP A 65 -3.21 -7.47 -19.44
C ASP A 65 -3.31 -6.00 -18.97
N ALA A 66 -2.60 -5.11 -19.62
CA ALA A 66 -2.78 -3.66 -19.49
C ALA A 66 -4.15 -3.20 -20.02
N ASN A 67 -4.69 -3.93 -21.00
CA ASN A 67 -6.01 -3.66 -21.57
C ASN A 67 -6.67 -4.99 -21.99
N LEU A 68 -7.76 -5.34 -21.34
CA LEU A 68 -8.48 -6.59 -21.56
C LEU A 68 -9.15 -6.67 -22.96
N ALA A 69 -9.62 -5.54 -23.48
CA ALA A 69 -10.29 -5.51 -24.78
C ALA A 69 -9.32 -5.75 -25.95
N THR A 70 -8.11 -5.21 -25.85
CA THR A 70 -7.08 -5.35 -26.89
C THR A 70 -6.06 -6.46 -26.58
N ARG A 71 -6.15 -7.11 -25.43
CA ARG A 71 -5.21 -8.13 -24.95
C ARG A 71 -3.75 -7.64 -24.91
N LYS A 72 -3.57 -6.33 -24.70
CA LYS A 72 -2.24 -5.76 -24.56
C LYS A 72 -1.70 -6.08 -23.18
N HIS A 73 -0.56 -6.79 -23.14
CA HIS A 73 0.07 -7.18 -21.87
C HIS A 73 0.72 -6.01 -21.14
N ILE A 74 0.89 -6.16 -19.82
CA ILE A 74 1.72 -5.27 -19.02
C ILE A 74 3.18 -5.39 -19.49
N MET A 75 3.81 -4.26 -19.76
CA MET A 75 5.21 -4.13 -20.17
C MET A 75 6.00 -3.38 -19.09
N ALA A 76 7.32 -3.37 -19.24
CA ALA A 76 8.23 -2.72 -18.29
C ALA A 76 7.97 -1.20 -18.12
N ASP A 77 7.56 -0.55 -19.20
CA ASP A 77 7.26 0.87 -19.30
C ASP A 77 5.76 1.19 -19.16
N THR A 78 4.92 0.19 -18.86
CA THR A 78 3.49 0.40 -18.68
C THR A 78 3.24 1.39 -17.54
N LEU A 79 2.47 2.44 -17.85
CA LEU A 79 2.06 3.46 -16.90
C LEU A 79 0.81 3.00 -16.14
N PHE A 80 0.92 2.92 -14.83
CA PHE A 80 -0.22 2.64 -13.97
C PHE A 80 -0.76 3.96 -13.39
N PRO A 81 -2.08 4.19 -13.40
CA PRO A 81 -2.68 5.24 -12.58
C PRO A 81 -2.56 4.84 -11.11
N VAL A 82 -1.76 5.57 -10.35
CA VAL A 82 -1.45 5.20 -8.95
C VAL A 82 -2.19 6.04 -7.93
N TYR A 83 -3.07 6.93 -8.38
CA TYR A 83 -3.98 7.72 -7.54
C TYR A 83 -3.27 8.34 -6.31
N SER A 84 -3.63 7.93 -5.13
CA SER A 84 -3.15 8.53 -3.87
C SER A 84 -1.65 8.35 -3.60
N LEU A 85 -0.94 7.50 -4.35
CA LEU A 85 0.53 7.51 -4.29
C LEU A 85 1.13 8.85 -4.77
N SER A 86 0.37 9.69 -5.51
CA SER A 86 0.74 11.07 -5.83
C SER A 86 1.16 11.86 -4.59
N LYS A 87 0.51 11.58 -3.44
CA LYS A 87 0.79 12.24 -2.17
C LYS A 87 2.21 12.04 -1.68
N LEU A 88 2.85 10.92 -2.02
CA LEU A 88 4.25 10.66 -1.65
C LEU A 88 5.19 11.69 -2.29
N PHE A 89 4.90 12.10 -3.52
CA PHE A 89 5.67 13.13 -4.24
C PHE A 89 5.47 14.51 -3.58
N ALA A 90 4.22 14.90 -3.35
CA ALA A 90 3.91 16.18 -2.69
C ALA A 90 4.51 16.25 -1.27
N SER A 91 4.36 15.18 -0.48
CA SER A 91 4.95 15.07 0.86
C SER A 91 6.48 15.18 0.82
N THR A 92 7.13 14.53 -0.15
CA THR A 92 8.59 14.61 -0.32
C THR A 92 9.03 16.05 -0.63
N LEU A 93 8.30 16.78 -1.48
CA LEU A 93 8.60 18.18 -1.77
C LEU A 93 8.44 19.09 -0.53
N VAL A 94 7.42 18.85 0.30
CA VAL A 94 7.27 19.59 1.56
C VAL A 94 8.37 19.22 2.56
N MET A 95 8.76 17.93 2.64
CA MET A 95 9.90 17.51 3.48
C MET A 95 11.21 18.17 3.04
N GLN A 96 11.46 18.34 1.73
CA GLN A 96 12.63 19.10 1.23
C GLN A 96 12.63 20.53 1.74
N LEU A 97 11.49 21.20 1.71
CA LEU A 97 11.38 22.58 2.24
C LEU A 97 11.59 22.63 3.76
N ALA A 98 11.07 21.63 4.47
CA ALA A 98 11.23 21.54 5.92
C ALA A 98 12.71 21.29 6.30
N GLU A 99 13.40 20.38 5.61
CA GLU A 99 14.83 20.12 5.83
C GLU A 99 15.68 21.34 5.55
N GLN A 100 15.32 22.16 4.55
CA GLN A 100 16.00 23.41 4.22
C GLN A 100 15.64 24.58 5.15
N GLY A 101 14.78 24.38 6.15
CA GLY A 101 14.28 25.43 7.04
C GLY A 101 13.41 26.48 6.36
N LYS A 102 12.88 26.19 5.15
CA LYS A 102 11.98 27.08 4.40
C LYS A 102 10.53 26.99 4.86
N VAL A 103 10.14 25.85 5.42
CA VAL A 103 8.84 25.57 5.99
C VAL A 103 9.03 24.93 7.36
N GLU A 104 8.41 25.50 8.39
CA GLU A 104 8.34 24.91 9.71
C GLU A 104 7.05 24.09 9.82
N LEU A 105 7.16 22.77 9.92
CA LEU A 105 6.01 21.88 9.90
C LEU A 105 4.99 22.14 11.02
N ASP A 106 5.45 22.62 12.17
CA ASP A 106 4.62 22.88 13.35
C ASP A 106 4.07 24.31 13.43
N LYS A 107 4.31 25.11 12.38
CA LYS A 107 3.72 26.43 12.22
C LYS A 107 2.42 26.35 11.38
N PRO A 108 1.49 27.30 11.58
CA PRO A 108 0.27 27.40 10.77
C PRO A 108 0.56 27.47 9.27
N ALA A 109 -0.19 26.69 8.47
CA ALA A 109 -0.06 26.73 7.02
C ALA A 109 -0.44 28.11 6.43
N SER A 110 -1.27 28.88 7.12
CA SER A 110 -1.66 30.26 6.75
C SER A 110 -0.48 31.25 6.68
N LEU A 111 0.67 30.91 7.26
CA LEU A 111 1.90 31.70 7.09
C LEU A 111 2.51 31.55 5.68
N TYR A 112 2.17 30.48 4.97
CA TYR A 112 2.73 30.11 3.67
C TYR A 112 1.70 30.16 2.54
N VAL A 113 0.41 30.04 2.87
CA VAL A 113 -0.70 29.96 1.91
C VAL A 113 -1.70 31.06 2.16
N HIS A 114 -1.97 31.86 1.14
CA HIS A 114 -3.03 32.88 1.17
C HIS A 114 -4.38 32.30 0.74
N GLY A 115 -5.48 32.93 1.16
CA GLY A 115 -6.84 32.57 0.74
C GLY A 115 -7.43 31.33 1.43
N LEU A 116 -6.76 30.79 2.47
CA LEU A 116 -7.35 29.75 3.30
C LEU A 116 -8.57 30.25 4.08
N PRO A 117 -9.60 29.40 4.30
CA PRO A 117 -10.68 29.69 5.23
C PRO A 117 -10.15 30.13 6.60
N VAL A 118 -10.75 31.15 7.21
CA VAL A 118 -10.29 31.70 8.50
C VAL A 118 -10.24 30.63 9.59
N ALA A 119 -11.22 29.71 9.60
CA ALA A 119 -11.26 28.59 10.54
C ALA A 119 -10.02 27.66 10.46
N TRP A 120 -9.26 27.69 9.34
CA TRP A 120 -8.08 26.85 9.14
C TRP A 120 -6.77 27.58 9.46
N HIS A 121 -6.78 28.87 9.79
CA HIS A 121 -5.57 29.68 9.96
C HIS A 121 -4.65 29.18 11.06
N HIS A 122 -5.16 28.45 12.06
CA HIS A 122 -4.38 27.89 13.17
C HIS A 122 -3.83 26.50 12.89
N ILE A 123 -4.25 25.83 11.78
CA ILE A 123 -3.89 24.46 11.48
C ILE A 123 -2.46 24.43 10.90
N THR A 124 -1.61 23.56 11.48
CA THR A 124 -0.20 23.46 11.09
C THR A 124 0.00 22.68 9.79
N VAL A 125 1.13 22.92 9.11
CA VAL A 125 1.54 22.15 7.93
C VAL A 125 1.59 20.64 8.24
N ARG A 126 2.13 20.26 9.41
CA ARG A 126 2.17 18.87 9.88
C ARG A 126 0.76 18.27 10.01
N GLN A 127 -0.20 19.00 10.51
CA GLN A 127 -1.58 18.51 10.66
C GLN A 127 -2.26 18.27 9.31
N PHE A 128 -1.97 19.07 8.29
CA PHE A 128 -2.39 18.78 6.91
C PHE A 128 -1.71 17.52 6.34
N LEU A 129 -0.39 17.40 6.47
CA LEU A 129 0.35 16.21 6.03
C LEU A 129 -0.18 14.92 6.69
N ASN A 130 -0.47 14.96 7.99
CA ASN A 130 -0.81 13.78 8.78
C ASN A 130 -2.30 13.46 8.80
N HIS A 131 -3.12 14.18 8.01
CA HIS A 131 -4.58 14.02 8.00
C HIS A 131 -5.23 14.21 9.39
N THR A 132 -4.65 15.08 10.21
CA THR A 132 -5.14 15.45 11.54
C THR A 132 -5.68 16.88 11.60
N SER A 133 -5.91 17.52 10.46
CA SER A 133 -6.40 18.88 10.32
C SER A 133 -7.88 19.06 10.73
N GLY A 134 -8.70 18.03 10.52
CA GLY A 134 -10.15 18.09 10.71
C GLY A 134 -10.91 18.81 9.60
N VAL A 135 -10.25 19.27 8.52
CA VAL A 135 -10.92 19.95 7.41
C VAL A 135 -11.85 19.01 6.65
N PRO A 136 -13.01 19.50 6.17
CA PRO A 136 -13.94 18.69 5.39
C PRO A 136 -13.39 18.37 3.99
N GLU A 137 -13.98 17.36 3.33
CA GLU A 137 -13.63 16.97 1.96
C GLU A 137 -14.22 17.98 0.95
N TYR A 138 -13.43 18.35 -0.08
CA TYR A 138 -13.82 19.37 -1.06
C TYR A 138 -14.70 18.85 -2.19
N PHE A 139 -14.83 17.52 -2.32
CA PHE A 139 -15.71 16.90 -3.31
C PHE A 139 -16.52 15.75 -2.70
N GLY A 140 -17.68 15.42 -3.28
CA GLY A 140 -18.52 14.32 -2.83
C GLY A 140 -18.17 12.99 -3.46
N ALA A 141 -18.66 11.89 -2.88
CA ALA A 141 -18.47 10.54 -3.40
C ALA A 141 -19.00 10.36 -4.84
N ALA A 142 -19.90 11.23 -5.31
CA ALA A 142 -20.43 11.17 -6.67
C ALA A 142 -19.36 11.39 -7.75
N GLN A 143 -18.28 12.15 -7.46
CA GLN A 143 -17.19 12.37 -8.41
C GLN A 143 -16.34 11.13 -8.65
N THR A 144 -16.35 10.18 -7.72
CA THR A 144 -15.51 8.98 -7.77
C THR A 144 -16.28 7.69 -8.08
N ARG A 145 -17.62 7.78 -8.20
CA ARG A 145 -18.45 6.61 -8.54
C ARG A 145 -18.50 6.38 -10.05
N ASP A 146 -18.47 5.11 -10.44
CA ASP A 146 -18.55 4.71 -11.85
C ASP A 146 -19.97 4.68 -12.45
N ASP A 147 -20.99 4.67 -11.61
CA ASP A 147 -22.38 4.32 -11.96
C ASP A 147 -23.36 5.51 -12.03
N GLY A 148 -22.86 6.77 -11.93
CA GLY A 148 -23.73 7.94 -11.93
C GLY A 148 -23.13 9.19 -12.59
N PRO A 149 -23.96 10.25 -12.78
CA PRO A 149 -23.44 11.54 -13.22
C PRO A 149 -22.47 12.08 -12.17
N ARG A 150 -21.30 12.48 -12.63
CA ARG A 150 -20.27 13.07 -11.75
C ARG A 150 -20.58 14.54 -11.54
N SER A 151 -20.56 14.98 -10.29
CA SER A 151 -20.58 16.41 -10.01
C SER A 151 -19.27 17.02 -10.51
N PRO A 152 -19.31 18.20 -11.17
CA PRO A 152 -18.08 18.87 -11.56
C PRO A 152 -17.27 19.26 -10.32
N PHE A 153 -15.95 19.14 -10.43
CA PHE A 153 -15.05 19.70 -9.44
C PHE A 153 -15.18 21.23 -9.39
N PRO A 154 -14.87 21.87 -8.26
CA PRO A 154 -14.77 23.32 -8.21
C PRO A 154 -13.89 23.88 -9.34
N ALA A 155 -14.26 25.04 -9.89
CA ALA A 155 -13.60 25.59 -11.08
C ALA A 155 -12.13 26.00 -10.84
N SER A 156 -11.75 26.23 -9.57
CA SER A 156 -10.39 26.58 -9.17
C SER A 156 -10.11 26.13 -7.75
N LEU A 157 -8.83 26.15 -7.36
CA LEU A 157 -8.42 25.91 -5.97
C LEU A 157 -9.12 26.87 -5.00
N GLN A 158 -9.18 28.18 -5.32
CA GLN A 158 -9.87 29.16 -4.49
C GLN A 158 -11.38 28.87 -4.38
N ALA A 159 -12.03 28.47 -5.48
CA ALA A 159 -13.42 28.04 -5.45
C ALA A 159 -13.65 26.80 -4.55
N ALA A 160 -12.67 25.90 -4.49
CA ALA A 160 -12.71 24.75 -3.55
C ALA A 160 -12.64 25.22 -2.09
N PHE A 161 -11.77 26.17 -1.76
CA PHE A 161 -11.68 26.75 -0.42
C PHE A 161 -12.93 27.57 -0.06
N ASP A 162 -13.46 28.37 -0.99
CA ASP A 162 -14.67 29.17 -0.79
C ASP A 162 -15.91 28.30 -0.54
N ALA A 163 -16.00 27.15 -1.17
CA ALA A 163 -17.08 26.17 -0.94
C ALA A 163 -17.04 25.56 0.47
N LEU A 164 -15.89 25.59 1.11
CA LEU A 164 -15.68 25.00 2.44
C LEU A 164 -15.60 26.02 3.58
N LYS A 165 -15.54 27.34 3.28
CA LYS A 165 -15.25 28.39 4.28
C LYS A 165 -16.23 28.45 5.43
N GLU A 166 -17.51 28.10 5.20
CA GLU A 166 -18.58 28.11 6.22
C GLU A 166 -18.78 26.74 6.87
N GLN A 167 -18.03 25.70 6.41
CA GLN A 167 -18.14 24.37 6.99
C GLN A 167 -17.29 24.26 8.24
N THR A 168 -17.85 23.64 9.28
CA THR A 168 -17.13 23.38 10.53
C THR A 168 -16.08 22.28 10.34
N LEU A 169 -14.99 22.37 11.10
CA LEU A 169 -14.05 21.28 11.22
C LEU A 169 -14.76 20.03 11.75
N GLN A 170 -14.44 18.87 11.21
CA GLN A 170 -15.02 17.59 11.62
C GLN A 170 -14.58 17.18 13.03
N PHE A 171 -13.44 17.68 13.47
CA PHE A 171 -12.86 17.57 14.81
C PHE A 171 -11.80 18.66 14.98
N ALA A 172 -11.42 18.95 16.22
CA ALA A 172 -10.35 19.89 16.50
C ALA A 172 -9.01 19.37 15.98
N ALA A 173 -8.24 20.24 15.32
CA ALA A 173 -6.97 19.84 14.69
C ALA A 173 -6.02 19.15 15.71
N GLY A 174 -5.47 18.03 15.34
CA GLY A 174 -4.57 17.21 16.17
C GLY A 174 -5.27 16.21 17.10
N THR A 175 -6.60 16.18 17.17
CA THR A 175 -7.31 15.29 18.12
C THR A 175 -7.71 13.94 17.52
N ASN A 176 -7.80 13.85 16.19
CA ASN A 176 -8.19 12.63 15.48
C ASN A 176 -7.49 12.57 14.11
N THR A 177 -7.56 11.43 13.45
CA THR A 177 -7.08 11.23 12.07
C THR A 177 -8.26 10.95 11.15
N ARG A 178 -8.41 11.75 10.09
CA ARG A 178 -9.34 11.48 9.00
C ARG A 178 -8.71 11.83 7.66
N TYR A 179 -8.54 10.83 6.84
CA TYR A 179 -8.06 10.99 5.48
C TYR A 179 -8.98 11.89 4.65
N THR A 180 -8.44 12.96 4.06
CA THR A 180 -9.16 13.85 3.15
C THR A 180 -8.22 14.40 2.08
N GLN A 181 -8.72 14.55 0.86
CA GLN A 181 -7.97 15.11 -0.27
C GLN A 181 -7.73 16.61 -0.10
N THR A 182 -8.61 17.30 0.60
CA THR A 182 -8.52 18.74 0.87
C THR A 182 -7.18 19.13 1.49
N ASN A 183 -6.62 18.27 2.34
CA ASN A 183 -5.30 18.52 2.93
C ASN A 183 -4.22 18.78 1.87
N TYR A 184 -4.25 18.04 0.78
CA TYR A 184 -3.25 18.14 -0.28
C TYR A 184 -3.51 19.30 -1.24
N LEU A 185 -4.71 19.88 -1.25
CA LEU A 185 -4.93 21.17 -1.90
C LEU A 185 -4.15 22.28 -1.17
N VAL A 186 -4.14 22.28 0.16
CA VAL A 186 -3.38 23.23 0.97
C VAL A 186 -1.89 23.04 0.78
N LEU A 187 -1.41 21.77 0.74
CA LEU A 187 0.01 21.46 0.54
C LEU A 187 0.47 21.80 -0.88
N SER A 188 -0.37 21.59 -1.90
CA SER A 188 -0.10 22.05 -3.26
C SER A 188 0.03 23.57 -3.33
N ALA A 189 -0.92 24.29 -2.73
CA ALA A 189 -0.87 25.75 -2.65
C ALA A 189 0.38 26.27 -1.93
N LEU A 190 0.84 25.59 -0.87
CA LEU A 190 2.08 25.90 -0.18
C LEU A 190 3.31 25.77 -1.09
N LEU A 191 3.36 24.67 -1.83
CA LEU A 191 4.46 24.43 -2.79
C LEU A 191 4.45 25.48 -3.90
N GLU A 192 3.27 25.75 -4.49
CA GLU A 192 3.11 26.74 -5.56
C GLU A 192 3.46 28.16 -5.10
N ALA A 193 3.02 28.53 -3.89
CA ALA A 193 3.35 29.84 -3.30
C ALA A 193 4.85 29.99 -3.07
N HIS A 194 5.53 28.93 -2.60
CA HIS A 194 6.96 28.96 -2.34
C HIS A 194 7.79 29.06 -3.63
N TYR A 195 7.46 28.26 -4.65
CA TYR A 195 8.27 28.14 -5.87
C TYR A 195 7.83 29.09 -6.98
N GLY A 196 6.64 29.72 -6.89
CA GLY A 196 6.08 30.55 -7.93
C GLY A 196 5.79 29.82 -9.23
N LYS A 197 5.53 28.52 -9.18
CA LYS A 197 5.30 27.63 -10.33
C LYS A 197 4.13 26.70 -10.07
N PRO A 198 3.43 26.19 -11.10
CA PRO A 198 2.42 25.12 -10.94
C PRO A 198 3.05 23.85 -10.35
N TYR A 199 2.26 23.08 -9.60
CA TYR A 199 2.72 21.89 -8.89
C TYR A 199 3.43 20.87 -9.81
N GLU A 200 2.93 20.65 -11.03
CA GLU A 200 3.52 19.71 -11.99
C GLU A 200 4.95 20.11 -12.36
N ARG A 201 5.18 21.42 -12.53
CA ARG A 201 6.52 21.92 -12.85
C ARG A 201 7.47 21.80 -11.67
N ILE A 202 6.95 21.96 -10.46
CA ILE A 202 7.76 21.78 -9.24
C ILE A 202 8.17 20.31 -9.11
N ALA A 203 7.21 19.39 -9.27
CA ALA A 203 7.48 17.95 -9.20
C ALA A 203 8.45 17.51 -10.32
N ASP A 204 8.26 18.00 -11.54
CA ASP A 204 9.14 17.75 -12.67
C ASP A 204 10.58 18.22 -12.38
N ASP A 205 10.78 19.50 -12.03
CA ASP A 205 12.10 20.08 -11.77
C ASP A 205 12.82 19.44 -10.58
N ARG A 206 12.09 19.09 -9.51
CA ARG A 206 12.67 18.71 -8.21
C ARG A 206 12.80 17.20 -8.01
N ILE A 207 12.01 16.41 -8.73
CA ILE A 207 11.97 14.95 -8.59
C ILE A 207 12.19 14.28 -9.95
N LEU A 208 11.31 14.50 -10.94
CA LEU A 208 11.30 13.68 -12.16
C LEU A 208 12.58 13.84 -12.97
N GLN A 209 12.98 15.07 -13.29
CA GLN A 209 14.22 15.34 -14.03
C GLN A 209 15.46 14.98 -13.21
N LYS A 210 15.44 15.29 -11.90
CA LYS A 210 16.57 14.99 -11.01
C LYS A 210 16.90 13.50 -10.97
N LEU A 211 15.87 12.63 -10.98
CA LEU A 211 16.01 11.18 -10.93
C LEU A 211 15.97 10.52 -12.31
N GLY A 212 15.72 11.28 -13.37
CA GLY A 212 15.60 10.77 -14.73
C GLY A 212 14.38 9.85 -14.93
N LEU A 213 13.26 10.14 -14.25
CA LEU A 213 12.02 9.36 -14.35
C LEU A 213 11.32 9.67 -15.68
N LYS A 214 11.48 8.81 -16.66
CA LYS A 214 11.00 9.02 -18.04
C LYS A 214 9.57 8.50 -18.28
N HIS A 215 9.10 7.64 -17.41
CA HIS A 215 7.79 7.00 -17.48
C HIS A 215 6.94 7.41 -16.27
N THR A 216 6.91 8.74 -16.02
CA THR A 216 6.15 9.35 -14.91
C THR A 216 5.50 10.63 -15.42
N TYR A 217 4.18 10.73 -15.23
CA TYR A 217 3.36 11.83 -15.73
C TYR A 217 2.38 12.31 -14.66
N LEU A 218 2.25 13.61 -14.53
CA LEU A 218 1.26 14.28 -13.69
C LEU A 218 0.16 14.86 -14.57
N GLY A 219 -1.07 14.41 -14.34
CA GLY A 219 -2.23 14.78 -15.10
C GLY A 219 -2.44 13.93 -16.36
N ALA A 220 -3.68 13.49 -16.59
CA ALA A 220 -4.07 12.68 -17.74
C ALA A 220 -3.76 13.37 -19.09
N ALA A 221 -3.77 14.71 -19.14
CA ALA A 221 -3.47 15.48 -20.35
C ALA A 221 -2.00 15.35 -20.84
N ALA A 222 -1.09 14.97 -19.95
CA ALA A 222 0.33 14.79 -20.27
C ALA A 222 0.67 13.38 -20.77
N LEU A 223 -0.28 12.43 -20.72
CA LEU A 223 -0.05 11.02 -21.03
C LEU A 223 0.28 10.80 -22.52
N PRO A 224 1.16 9.83 -22.80
CA PRO A 224 1.35 9.35 -24.16
C PRO A 224 0.08 8.62 -24.64
N LYS A 225 -0.11 8.58 -25.97
CA LYS A 225 -1.27 7.92 -26.60
C LYS A 225 -1.34 6.41 -26.37
N THR A 226 -0.26 5.80 -25.95
CA THR A 226 -0.14 4.35 -25.73
C THR A 226 0.70 4.07 -24.49
N GLY A 227 0.62 2.86 -23.94
CA GLY A 227 1.45 2.45 -22.81
C GLY A 227 0.81 2.70 -21.44
N VAL A 228 -0.43 3.19 -21.41
CA VAL A 228 -1.18 3.38 -20.16
C VAL A 228 -2.06 2.17 -19.89
N ALA A 229 -2.03 1.64 -18.68
CA ALA A 229 -2.90 0.58 -18.23
C ALA A 229 -4.33 1.12 -18.05
N THR A 230 -5.29 0.42 -18.64
CA THR A 230 -6.71 0.71 -18.47
C THR A 230 -7.15 0.30 -17.07
N SER A 231 -7.77 1.21 -16.33
CA SER A 231 -8.31 0.91 -14.99
C SER A 231 -9.59 0.08 -15.09
N TYR A 232 -9.69 -0.89 -14.17
CA TYR A 232 -10.87 -1.74 -14.04
C TYR A 232 -11.37 -1.73 -12.59
N MET A 233 -12.68 -1.95 -12.45
CA MET A 233 -13.35 -2.10 -11.15
C MET A 233 -14.17 -3.39 -11.16
N GLY A 234 -14.17 -4.09 -10.05
CA GLY A 234 -15.02 -5.27 -9.85
C GLY A 234 -16.47 -4.86 -9.61
N LYS A 235 -17.37 -5.41 -10.40
CA LYS A 235 -18.81 -5.30 -10.19
C LYS A 235 -19.46 -6.65 -10.44
N ASP A 236 -20.23 -7.14 -9.47
CA ASP A 236 -20.91 -8.44 -9.54
C ASP A 236 -19.96 -9.62 -9.89
N GLY A 237 -18.73 -9.57 -9.39
CA GLY A 237 -17.70 -10.58 -9.63
C GLY A 237 -17.01 -10.52 -11.00
N ALA A 238 -17.33 -9.53 -11.83
CA ALA A 238 -16.72 -9.30 -13.13
C ALA A 238 -15.94 -7.97 -13.18
N LEU A 239 -14.94 -7.89 -14.04
CA LEU A 239 -14.21 -6.65 -14.29
C LEU A 239 -14.97 -5.77 -15.27
N GLN A 240 -15.16 -4.52 -14.91
CA GLN A 240 -15.68 -3.47 -15.80
C GLN A 240 -14.62 -2.37 -15.92
N GLN A 241 -14.47 -1.80 -17.11
CA GLN A 241 -13.59 -0.65 -17.31
C GLN A 241 -14.13 0.51 -16.51
N SER A 242 -13.25 1.09 -15.66
CA SER A 242 -13.57 2.27 -14.88
C SER A 242 -13.73 3.49 -15.76
N LYS A 243 -14.68 4.36 -15.44
CA LYS A 243 -14.74 5.69 -16.05
C LYS A 243 -13.59 6.53 -15.53
N GLU A 244 -12.88 7.17 -16.45
CA GLU A 244 -11.80 8.07 -16.06
C GLU A 244 -12.34 9.28 -15.31
N VAL A 245 -11.67 9.61 -14.21
CA VAL A 245 -11.86 10.87 -13.48
C VAL A 245 -10.89 11.88 -14.06
N VAL A 246 -11.41 12.92 -14.68
CA VAL A 246 -10.57 14.05 -15.14
C VAL A 246 -10.33 14.96 -13.93
N TRP A 247 -9.16 14.83 -13.34
CA TRP A 247 -8.76 15.66 -12.20
C TRP A 247 -8.34 17.05 -12.66
N PRO A 248 -8.78 18.13 -11.97
CA PRO A 248 -8.26 19.47 -12.25
C PRO A 248 -6.81 19.58 -11.80
N ALA A 249 -6.03 20.48 -12.41
CA ALA A 249 -4.60 20.66 -12.13
C ALA A 249 -4.31 20.84 -10.61
N TYR A 250 -5.14 21.59 -9.89
CA TYR A 250 -4.96 21.79 -8.45
C TYR A 250 -5.10 20.50 -7.61
N ALA A 251 -5.55 19.39 -8.21
CA ALA A 251 -5.72 18.09 -7.55
C ALA A 251 -4.54 17.12 -7.79
N HIS A 252 -3.59 17.45 -8.66
CA HIS A 252 -2.49 16.54 -9.04
C HIS A 252 -1.60 16.15 -7.86
N ALA A 253 -1.50 16.98 -6.82
CA ALA A 253 -0.75 16.65 -5.62
C ALA A 253 -1.32 15.50 -4.79
N HIS A 254 -2.61 15.18 -4.94
CA HIS A 254 -3.24 14.08 -4.21
C HIS A 254 -3.69 12.90 -5.08
N SER A 255 -3.80 13.10 -6.41
CA SER A 255 -4.26 12.11 -7.38
C SER A 255 -3.64 12.42 -8.76
N ASP A 256 -3.93 11.62 -9.76
CA ASP A 256 -3.57 11.83 -11.17
C ASP A 256 -2.06 11.68 -11.51
N LEU A 257 -1.35 10.89 -10.72
CA LEU A 257 -0.01 10.40 -11.05
C LEU A 257 -0.12 9.08 -11.84
N TYR A 258 0.59 9.03 -12.95
CA TYR A 258 0.78 7.83 -13.78
C TYR A 258 2.27 7.52 -13.80
N ILE A 259 2.64 6.30 -13.44
CA ILE A 259 4.04 5.93 -13.26
C ILE A 259 4.29 4.47 -13.61
N SER A 260 5.45 4.18 -14.16
CA SER A 260 5.91 2.81 -14.33
C SER A 260 6.41 2.21 -13.00
N LEU A 261 6.47 0.88 -12.95
CA LEU A 261 7.03 0.16 -11.80
C LEU A 261 8.46 0.61 -11.49
N ASP A 262 9.29 0.75 -12.53
CA ASP A 262 10.70 1.10 -12.39
C ASP A 262 10.92 2.52 -11.90
N ASP A 263 10.16 3.48 -12.44
CA ASP A 263 10.26 4.87 -12.00
C ASP A 263 9.83 5.00 -10.53
N LEU A 264 8.76 4.30 -10.11
CA LEU A 264 8.33 4.31 -8.72
C LEU A 264 9.36 3.64 -7.80
N ALA A 265 9.98 2.55 -8.24
CA ALA A 265 11.07 1.92 -7.50
C ALA A 265 12.29 2.86 -7.38
N SER A 266 12.66 3.54 -8.45
CA SER A 266 13.75 4.53 -8.47
C SER A 266 13.48 5.69 -7.51
N PHE A 267 12.24 6.21 -7.49
CA PHE A 267 11.83 7.25 -6.55
C PHE A 267 11.99 6.81 -5.09
N LEU A 268 11.49 5.63 -4.72
CA LEU A 268 11.57 5.11 -3.36
C LEU A 268 13.02 4.81 -2.95
N GLN A 269 13.82 4.24 -3.85
CA GLN A 269 15.23 3.96 -3.59
C GLN A 269 16.05 5.26 -3.42
N ALA A 270 15.87 6.24 -4.29
CA ALA A 270 16.52 7.54 -4.19
C ALA A 270 16.17 8.25 -2.87
N LEU A 271 14.91 8.17 -2.46
CA LEU A 271 14.47 8.74 -1.19
C LEU A 271 15.18 8.06 -0.01
N THR A 272 15.19 6.73 0.04
CA THR A 272 15.84 5.98 1.14
C THR A 272 17.36 6.05 1.11
N ASN A 273 17.96 6.38 -0.03
CA ASN A 273 19.39 6.65 -0.16
C ASN A 273 19.78 8.06 0.31
N GLY A 274 18.79 8.93 0.59
CA GLY A 274 19.04 10.31 1.03
C GLY A 274 19.26 11.32 -0.11
N GLU A 275 18.91 10.95 -1.36
CA GLU A 275 19.12 11.80 -2.53
C GLU A 275 18.09 12.92 -2.64
N LEU A 276 16.89 12.72 -2.10
CA LEU A 276 15.80 13.70 -2.13
C LEU A 276 15.62 14.42 -0.79
N VAL A 277 15.77 13.70 0.32
CA VAL A 277 15.73 14.18 1.70
C VAL A 277 16.78 13.40 2.46
N GLY A 278 17.58 14.03 3.30
CA GLY A 278 18.64 13.36 4.06
C GLY A 278 18.08 12.28 4.99
N LYS A 279 18.78 11.15 5.15
CA LYS A 279 18.28 9.97 5.88
C LYS A 279 17.90 10.29 7.33
N THR A 280 18.69 11.11 8.02
CA THR A 280 18.41 11.52 9.40
C THR A 280 17.11 12.33 9.49
N ALA A 281 16.91 13.30 8.59
CA ALA A 281 15.68 14.07 8.51
C ALA A 281 14.49 13.18 8.16
N LEU A 282 14.64 12.27 7.20
CA LEU A 282 13.61 11.34 6.77
C LEU A 282 13.12 10.44 7.92
N GLN A 283 14.05 9.90 8.73
CA GLN A 283 13.70 9.11 9.91
C GLN A 283 12.91 9.92 10.95
N GLN A 284 13.21 11.20 11.12
CA GLN A 284 12.45 12.10 11.99
C GLN A 284 11.07 12.40 11.42
N PHE A 285 10.98 12.67 10.10
CA PHE A 285 9.71 12.91 9.41
C PHE A 285 8.76 11.71 9.47
N TRP A 286 9.28 10.50 9.48
CA TRP A 286 8.47 9.26 9.53
C TRP A 286 8.11 8.80 10.95
N GLN A 287 8.27 9.67 11.95
CA GLN A 287 7.74 9.41 13.29
C GLN A 287 6.23 9.77 13.33
N ALA A 288 5.40 8.76 13.59
CA ALA A 288 3.96 8.99 13.73
C ALA A 288 3.67 9.91 14.93
N PRO A 289 2.81 10.93 14.76
CA PRO A 289 2.44 11.81 15.87
C PRO A 289 1.64 11.04 16.93
N VAL A 290 1.75 11.51 18.17
CA VAL A 290 0.82 11.11 19.23
C VAL A 290 -0.32 12.13 19.23
N LEU A 291 -1.55 11.65 19.04
CA LEU A 291 -2.75 12.46 19.06
C LEU A 291 -3.10 12.91 20.49
N ALA A 292 -3.96 13.93 20.62
CA ALA A 292 -4.40 14.44 21.92
C ALA A 292 -5.09 13.38 22.82
N ASN A 293 -5.63 12.31 22.21
CA ASN A 293 -6.21 11.17 22.93
C ASN A 293 -5.18 10.10 23.33
N GLY A 294 -3.88 10.31 23.10
CA GLY A 294 -2.80 9.39 23.40
C GLY A 294 -2.58 8.29 22.34
N GLN A 295 -3.42 8.20 21.31
CA GLN A 295 -3.26 7.22 20.23
C GLN A 295 -2.18 7.67 19.24
N ARG A 296 -1.53 6.73 18.57
CA ARG A 296 -0.65 7.02 17.45
C ARG A 296 -1.47 7.38 16.22
N GLY A 297 -1.07 8.44 15.51
CA GLY A 297 -1.63 8.79 14.21
C GLY A 297 -1.22 7.78 13.13
N GLY A 298 -2.08 7.63 12.13
CA GLY A 298 -1.85 6.69 11.01
C GLY A 298 -0.91 7.23 9.92
N PHE A 299 -0.49 8.51 10.02
CA PHE A 299 0.36 9.18 9.03
C PHE A 299 1.48 9.96 9.70
N ALA A 300 2.66 9.92 9.11
CA ALA A 300 3.83 10.69 9.50
C ALA A 300 4.33 11.48 8.28
N THR A 301 4.22 12.79 8.33
CA THR A 301 4.59 13.71 7.25
C THR A 301 4.06 13.26 5.88
N GLY A 302 2.78 12.84 5.87
CA GLY A 302 2.04 12.42 4.66
C GLY A 302 2.25 10.97 4.22
N TRP A 303 3.08 10.20 4.92
CA TRP A 303 3.28 8.78 4.69
C TRP A 303 2.44 7.97 5.67
N GLU A 304 1.63 7.05 5.18
CA GLU A 304 0.99 6.05 6.05
C GLU A 304 2.06 5.30 6.84
N THR A 305 1.81 5.08 8.13
CA THR A 305 2.70 4.33 9.01
C THR A 305 2.03 3.07 9.52
N GLY A 306 2.81 2.01 9.70
CA GLY A 306 2.32 0.74 10.19
C GLY A 306 3.47 -0.22 10.49
N GLU A 307 3.10 -1.49 10.56
CA GLU A 307 4.05 -2.58 10.75
C GLU A 307 3.83 -3.67 9.70
N MET A 308 4.92 -4.23 9.22
CA MET A 308 4.95 -5.37 8.29
C MET A 308 5.89 -6.43 8.89
N GLY A 309 5.31 -7.47 9.50
CA GLY A 309 6.09 -8.40 10.31
C GLY A 309 6.86 -7.66 11.42
N PRO A 310 8.18 -7.86 11.55
CA PRO A 310 9.01 -7.20 12.55
C PRO A 310 9.52 -5.81 12.12
N TYR A 311 9.05 -5.29 10.98
CA TYR A 311 9.51 -4.04 10.39
C TYR A 311 8.51 -2.93 10.64
N HIS A 312 9.01 -1.73 10.93
CA HIS A 312 8.23 -0.51 10.77
C HIS A 312 8.03 -0.24 9.28
N GLU A 313 6.79 0.01 8.84
CA GLU A 313 6.51 0.33 7.44
C GLU A 313 6.02 1.77 7.27
N VAL A 314 6.43 2.37 6.16
CA VAL A 314 5.90 3.64 5.67
C VAL A 314 5.60 3.55 4.18
N GLY A 315 4.61 4.30 3.70
CA GLY A 315 4.25 4.32 2.29
C GLY A 315 2.86 4.88 2.05
N HIS A 316 2.20 4.42 1.01
CA HIS A 316 0.80 4.77 0.73
C HIS A 316 0.11 3.72 -0.14
N ASP A 317 -1.21 3.74 -0.13
CA ASP A 317 -2.07 2.93 -0.99
C ASP A 317 -2.74 3.82 -2.05
N GLY A 318 -3.17 3.24 -3.16
CA GLY A 318 -3.91 3.95 -4.20
C GLY A 318 -5.14 3.18 -4.71
N GLY A 319 -5.94 3.85 -5.53
CA GLY A 319 -7.31 3.45 -5.88
C GLY A 319 -7.47 2.09 -6.56
N THR A 320 -6.59 1.69 -7.47
CA THR A 320 -6.66 0.41 -8.20
C THR A 320 -5.96 -0.74 -7.46
N LYS A 321 -5.94 -0.72 -6.14
CA LYS A 321 -5.24 -1.71 -5.30
C LYS A 321 -3.72 -1.66 -5.48
N VAL A 322 -3.18 -0.48 -5.74
CA VAL A 322 -1.74 -0.24 -5.75
C VAL A 322 -1.24 0.04 -4.33
N ARG A 323 -0.06 -0.43 -4.02
CA ARG A 323 0.60 -0.23 -2.72
C ARG A 323 2.11 -0.10 -2.91
N ALA A 324 2.70 0.88 -2.25
CA ALA A 324 4.14 1.09 -2.22
C ALA A 324 4.59 1.27 -0.76
N ARG A 325 5.55 0.48 -0.30
CA ARG A 325 6.03 0.46 1.09
C ARG A 325 7.54 0.37 1.17
N ILE A 326 8.06 1.04 2.17
CA ILE A 326 9.41 0.87 2.70
C ILE A 326 9.24 0.30 4.11
N ALA A 327 9.70 -0.93 4.32
CA ALA A 327 9.69 -1.61 5.60
C ALA A 327 11.11 -1.68 6.13
N TYR A 328 11.40 -1.16 7.32
CA TYR A 328 12.76 -1.08 7.85
C TYR A 328 12.82 -1.40 9.35
N ARG A 329 13.99 -1.92 9.76
CA ARG A 329 14.32 -2.25 11.14
C ARG A 329 15.74 -1.76 11.45
N GLY A 330 15.93 -1.13 12.61
CA GLY A 330 17.23 -0.56 12.97
C GLY A 330 17.60 0.73 12.21
N GLY A 331 16.61 1.44 11.69
CA GLY A 331 16.77 2.65 10.88
C GLY A 331 16.92 2.40 9.38
N LEU A 332 17.12 3.46 8.61
CA LEU A 332 17.18 3.38 7.13
C LEU A 332 18.50 2.78 6.60
N ASP A 333 19.53 2.74 7.39
CA ASP A 333 20.80 2.07 7.08
C ASP A 333 20.85 0.63 7.60
N GLY A 334 19.79 0.19 8.29
CA GLY A 334 19.61 -1.18 8.73
C GLY A 334 18.94 -2.06 7.69
N ASP A 335 18.36 -3.17 8.18
CA ASP A 335 17.60 -4.15 7.40
C ASP A 335 16.33 -3.50 6.81
N ARG A 336 16.23 -3.42 5.49
CA ARG A 336 15.19 -2.65 4.79
C ARG A 336 14.68 -3.34 3.54
N TYR A 337 13.37 -3.50 3.45
CA TYR A 337 12.67 -3.87 2.23
C TYR A 337 11.99 -2.67 1.57
N THR A 338 12.05 -2.63 0.23
CA THR A 338 11.18 -1.79 -0.60
C THR A 338 10.28 -2.72 -1.39
N VAL A 339 8.98 -2.59 -1.24
CA VAL A 339 7.99 -3.41 -1.95
C VAL A 339 6.96 -2.54 -2.63
N ILE A 340 6.71 -2.82 -3.90
CA ILE A 340 5.70 -2.17 -4.73
C ILE A 340 4.84 -3.25 -5.35
N TYR A 341 3.53 -3.08 -5.25
CA TYR A 341 2.54 -3.89 -5.93
C TYR A 341 1.58 -2.98 -6.69
N LEU A 342 1.62 -3.03 -8.00
CA LEU A 342 0.73 -2.27 -8.88
C LEU A 342 -0.29 -3.22 -9.51
N THR A 343 -1.56 -2.79 -9.56
CA THR A 343 -2.60 -3.45 -10.36
C THR A 343 -3.38 -2.40 -11.14
N ASN A 344 -4.00 -2.81 -12.23
CA ASN A 344 -4.96 -1.98 -12.93
C ASN A 344 -6.42 -2.33 -12.61
N GLY A 345 -6.65 -3.21 -11.62
CA GLY A 345 -7.96 -3.54 -11.06
C GLY A 345 -8.14 -5.01 -10.72
N SER A 346 -9.15 -5.31 -9.91
CA SER A 346 -9.52 -6.66 -9.49
C SER A 346 -11.03 -6.86 -9.51
N ALA A 347 -11.50 -8.05 -9.90
CA ALA A 347 -12.91 -8.40 -9.94
C ALA A 347 -13.54 -8.55 -8.56
N LYS A 348 -12.75 -9.04 -7.59
CA LYS A 348 -13.16 -9.17 -6.19
C LYS A 348 -12.54 -8.07 -5.34
N ASN A 349 -13.19 -7.75 -4.23
CA ASN A 349 -12.58 -6.86 -3.25
C ASN A 349 -11.34 -7.55 -2.65
N VAL A 350 -10.20 -6.88 -2.72
CA VAL A 350 -8.95 -7.29 -2.07
C VAL A 350 -8.29 -6.07 -1.47
N TRP A 351 -7.74 -6.21 -0.27
CA TRP A 351 -6.91 -5.16 0.29
C TRP A 351 -5.53 -5.16 -0.36
N SER A 352 -5.03 -4.01 -0.74
CA SER A 352 -3.67 -3.86 -1.27
C SER A 352 -2.60 -4.44 -0.34
N ARG A 353 -2.82 -4.36 0.99
CA ARG A 353 -1.98 -5.01 2.00
C ARG A 353 -1.94 -6.53 1.82
N THR A 354 -3.07 -7.18 1.55
CA THR A 354 -3.12 -8.65 1.32
C THR A 354 -2.23 -9.04 0.14
N LEU A 355 -2.22 -8.24 -0.93
CA LEU A 355 -1.40 -8.50 -2.11
C LEU A 355 0.10 -8.38 -1.79
N VAL A 356 0.50 -7.31 -1.08
CA VAL A 356 1.90 -7.12 -0.66
C VAL A 356 2.34 -8.23 0.30
N ASN A 357 1.54 -8.53 1.32
CA ASN A 357 1.86 -9.57 2.31
C ASN A 357 2.08 -10.94 1.65
N SER A 358 1.26 -11.29 0.65
CA SER A 358 1.38 -12.56 -0.06
C SER A 358 2.70 -12.71 -0.82
N VAL A 359 3.17 -11.64 -1.49
CA VAL A 359 4.45 -11.68 -2.20
C VAL A 359 5.64 -11.59 -1.25
N MET A 360 5.49 -10.95 -0.09
CA MET A 360 6.53 -10.95 0.95
C MET A 360 6.65 -12.32 1.64
N ALA A 361 5.53 -13.03 1.86
CA ALA A 361 5.54 -14.42 2.30
C ALA A 361 6.33 -15.34 1.35
N ALA A 362 6.24 -15.09 0.04
CA ALA A 362 6.98 -15.84 -0.97
C ALA A 362 8.45 -15.41 -1.08
N ALA A 363 8.74 -14.10 -0.93
CA ALA A 363 10.08 -13.57 -1.13
C ALA A 363 11.01 -13.76 0.07
N ALA A 364 10.48 -13.67 1.29
CA ALA A 364 11.26 -13.73 2.53
C ALA A 364 10.49 -14.44 3.66
N PRO A 365 10.15 -15.73 3.49
CA PRO A 365 9.28 -16.47 4.41
C PRO A 365 9.77 -16.48 5.86
N ASP A 366 11.07 -16.52 6.09
CA ASP A 366 11.67 -16.51 7.43
C ASP A 366 11.49 -15.18 8.16
N GLN A 367 11.35 -14.07 7.42
CA GLN A 367 11.15 -12.73 7.97
C GLN A 367 9.65 -12.40 8.15
N PHE A 368 8.77 -13.08 7.42
CA PHE A 368 7.33 -12.82 7.38
C PHE A 368 6.48 -14.06 7.72
N PRO A 369 6.68 -14.67 8.89
CA PRO A 369 5.99 -15.92 9.25
C PRO A 369 4.48 -15.76 9.40
N VAL A 370 3.98 -14.59 9.78
CA VAL A 370 2.53 -14.29 9.85
C VAL A 370 1.91 -14.37 8.45
N GLU A 371 2.57 -13.78 7.48
CA GLU A 371 2.15 -13.75 6.08
C GLU A 371 2.19 -15.15 5.46
N VAL A 372 3.19 -15.96 5.81
CA VAL A 372 3.28 -17.38 5.40
C VAL A 372 2.09 -18.17 5.94
N VAL A 373 1.78 -18.05 7.23
CA VAL A 373 0.61 -18.68 7.85
C VAL A 373 -0.68 -18.24 7.17
N SER A 374 -0.84 -16.93 6.92
CA SER A 374 -1.99 -16.39 6.21
C SER A 374 -2.15 -17.00 4.83
N GLU A 375 -1.10 -17.07 4.01
CA GLU A 375 -1.17 -17.64 2.65
C GLU A 375 -1.50 -19.13 2.67
N GLN A 376 -0.94 -19.90 3.60
CA GLN A 376 -1.28 -21.32 3.79
C GLN A 376 -2.76 -21.50 4.11
N LEU A 377 -3.30 -20.66 5.02
CA LEU A 377 -4.71 -20.69 5.41
C LEU A 377 -5.64 -20.26 4.28
N ILE A 378 -5.28 -19.21 3.52
CA ILE A 378 -6.05 -18.77 2.35
C ILE A 378 -6.13 -19.91 1.32
N HIS A 379 -4.98 -20.53 1.02
CA HIS A 379 -4.92 -21.65 0.08
C HIS A 379 -5.81 -22.82 0.54
N ALA A 380 -5.70 -23.22 1.81
CA ALA A 380 -6.49 -24.29 2.37
C ALA A 380 -7.99 -23.96 2.40
N ALA A 381 -8.35 -22.73 2.83
CA ALA A 381 -9.75 -22.30 2.94
C ALA A 381 -10.48 -22.22 1.58
N LEU A 382 -9.76 -22.03 0.49
CA LEU A 382 -10.30 -22.00 -0.87
C LEU A 382 -10.35 -23.38 -1.54
N ALA A 383 -9.71 -24.39 -0.96
CA ALA A 383 -9.74 -25.75 -1.51
C ALA A 383 -11.18 -26.34 -1.46
N PRO A 384 -11.56 -27.18 -2.43
CA PRO A 384 -12.88 -27.81 -2.44
C PRO A 384 -13.19 -28.59 -1.16
N ALA A 385 -12.22 -29.34 -0.64
CA ALA A 385 -12.31 -30.06 0.62
C ALA A 385 -11.46 -29.33 1.68
N PHE A 386 -12.05 -29.07 2.83
CA PHE A 386 -11.39 -28.48 3.99
C PHE A 386 -11.68 -29.31 5.24
N ASP A 387 -10.64 -29.86 5.83
CA ASP A 387 -10.68 -30.57 7.10
C ASP A 387 -9.92 -29.74 8.14
N SER A 388 -10.68 -29.12 9.08
CA SER A 388 -10.12 -28.26 10.12
C SER A 388 -9.10 -28.99 11.00
N ALA A 389 -9.32 -30.27 11.34
CA ALA A 389 -8.41 -31.03 12.20
C ALA A 389 -7.11 -31.37 11.49
N ALA A 390 -7.18 -31.81 10.22
CA ALA A 390 -6.00 -32.09 9.41
C ALA A 390 -5.19 -30.83 9.15
N GLN A 391 -5.84 -29.71 8.83
CA GLN A 391 -5.17 -28.41 8.63
C GLN A 391 -4.55 -27.88 9.93
N ALA A 392 -5.22 -28.02 11.07
CA ALA A 392 -4.68 -27.66 12.37
C ALA A 392 -3.41 -28.43 12.70
N LYS A 393 -3.41 -29.75 12.49
CA LYS A 393 -2.24 -30.62 12.69
C LYS A 393 -1.08 -30.23 11.76
N SER A 394 -1.39 -29.95 10.50
CA SER A 394 -0.39 -29.51 9.51
C SER A 394 0.24 -28.17 9.90
N LEU A 395 -0.57 -27.23 10.34
CA LEU A 395 -0.12 -25.92 10.77
C LEU A 395 0.77 -25.97 12.02
N GLN A 396 0.37 -26.76 13.04
CA GLN A 396 1.18 -26.99 14.24
C GLN A 396 2.54 -27.60 13.92
N ALA A 397 2.61 -28.49 12.94
CA ALA A 397 3.84 -29.17 12.57
C ALA A 397 4.82 -28.30 11.74
N ARG A 398 4.30 -27.34 10.98
CA ARG A 398 5.09 -26.57 10.00
C ARG A 398 5.29 -25.10 10.35
N SER A 399 4.43 -24.52 11.19
CA SER A 399 4.53 -23.11 11.55
C SER A 399 5.68 -22.88 12.52
N SER A 400 6.46 -21.85 12.27
CA SER A 400 7.43 -21.29 13.22
C SER A 400 6.76 -20.50 14.36
N MET A 401 5.46 -20.20 14.21
CA MET A 401 4.66 -19.45 15.19
C MET A 401 3.94 -20.40 16.14
N GLN A 402 3.75 -19.98 17.40
CA GLN A 402 3.07 -20.74 18.43
C GLN A 402 2.24 -19.85 19.37
N GLY A 403 1.37 -20.47 20.18
CA GLY A 403 0.60 -19.78 21.22
C GLY A 403 -0.23 -18.61 20.71
N ALA A 404 -0.29 -17.54 21.49
CA ALA A 404 -1.13 -16.38 21.20
C ALA A 404 -0.79 -15.69 19.86
N ALA A 405 0.48 -15.71 19.43
CA ALA A 405 0.87 -15.14 18.15
C ALA A 405 0.27 -15.91 16.96
N LEU A 406 0.26 -17.24 17.03
CA LEU A 406 -0.36 -18.08 15.99
C LEU A 406 -1.90 -17.93 16.02
N GLU A 407 -2.53 -17.93 17.21
CA GLU A 407 -3.96 -17.67 17.36
C GLU A 407 -4.36 -16.37 16.69
N GLN A 408 -3.64 -15.29 16.97
CA GLN A 408 -3.92 -13.97 16.41
C GLN A 408 -3.72 -13.91 14.89
N ALA A 409 -2.67 -14.56 14.38
CA ALA A 409 -2.42 -14.64 12.92
C ALA A 409 -3.57 -15.36 12.19
N ILE A 410 -4.05 -16.48 12.75
CA ILE A 410 -5.20 -17.21 12.21
C ILE A 410 -6.47 -16.35 12.28
N ASN A 411 -6.70 -15.68 13.41
CA ASN A 411 -7.87 -14.83 13.61
C ASN A 411 -7.92 -13.68 12.61
N ASN A 412 -6.81 -12.97 12.45
CA ASN A 412 -6.67 -11.88 11.48
C ASN A 412 -6.87 -12.36 10.04
N THR A 413 -6.38 -13.57 9.71
CA THR A 413 -6.62 -14.20 8.41
C THR A 413 -8.10 -14.50 8.18
N GLY A 414 -8.83 -14.95 9.21
CA GLY A 414 -10.27 -15.14 9.14
C GLY A 414 -11.03 -13.86 8.81
N TYR A 415 -10.73 -12.76 9.48
CA TYR A 415 -11.33 -11.45 9.19
C TYR A 415 -10.95 -10.94 7.79
N MET A 416 -9.70 -11.08 7.38
CA MET A 416 -9.26 -10.71 6.04
C MET A 416 -10.00 -11.51 4.95
N LEU A 417 -10.16 -12.82 5.14
CA LEU A 417 -10.93 -13.68 4.23
C LEU A 417 -12.38 -13.23 4.13
N ARG A 418 -13.03 -12.89 5.25
CA ARG A 418 -14.40 -12.38 5.28
C ARG A 418 -14.59 -11.17 4.37
N GLU A 419 -13.66 -10.22 4.39
CA GLU A 419 -13.73 -8.99 3.63
C GLU A 419 -13.30 -9.15 2.16
N ASN A 420 -12.36 -10.06 1.87
CA ASN A 420 -11.74 -10.16 0.54
C ASN A 420 -12.30 -11.31 -0.29
N LEU A 421 -12.62 -12.46 0.30
CA LEU A 421 -12.97 -13.69 -0.41
C LEU A 421 -14.30 -14.33 0.04
N GLY A 422 -14.92 -13.77 1.06
CA GLY A 422 -16.24 -14.15 1.50
C GLY A 422 -16.29 -14.99 2.79
N LEU A 423 -17.49 -15.08 3.30
CA LEU A 423 -17.77 -15.59 4.64
C LEU A 423 -17.50 -17.09 4.79
N ASP A 424 -17.74 -17.89 3.74
CA ASP A 424 -17.53 -19.33 3.81
C ASP A 424 -16.07 -19.72 4.00
N ALA A 425 -15.15 -19.02 3.30
CA ALA A 425 -13.71 -19.19 3.50
C ALA A 425 -13.28 -18.74 4.91
N ALA A 426 -13.83 -17.64 5.39
CA ALA A 426 -13.56 -17.13 6.74
C ALA A 426 -14.00 -18.11 7.83
N LEU A 427 -15.20 -18.68 7.72
CA LEU A 427 -15.74 -19.65 8.67
C LEU A 427 -14.82 -20.86 8.82
N ARG A 428 -14.29 -21.40 7.73
CA ARG A 428 -13.31 -22.50 7.76
C ARG A 428 -12.08 -22.17 8.62
N VAL A 429 -11.57 -20.96 8.49
CA VAL A 429 -10.39 -20.52 9.27
C VAL A 429 -10.74 -20.23 10.71
N PHE A 430 -11.87 -19.62 11.01
CA PHE A 430 -12.32 -19.43 12.38
C PHE A 430 -12.62 -20.77 13.09
N GLU A 431 -13.23 -21.74 12.42
CA GLU A 431 -13.42 -23.10 12.94
C GLU A 431 -12.08 -23.78 13.24
N LEU A 432 -11.10 -23.68 12.34
CA LEU A 432 -9.75 -24.19 12.58
C LEU A 432 -9.13 -23.54 13.82
N ASN A 433 -9.31 -22.23 14.02
CA ASN A 433 -8.77 -21.53 15.19
C ASN A 433 -9.35 -22.08 16.51
N THR A 434 -10.66 -22.44 16.55
CA THR A 434 -11.26 -23.06 17.73
C THR A 434 -10.74 -24.47 18.01
N VAL A 435 -10.30 -25.20 16.97
CA VAL A 435 -9.67 -26.52 17.14
C VAL A 435 -8.29 -26.38 17.77
N LEU A 436 -7.50 -25.37 17.35
CA LEU A 436 -6.15 -25.13 17.86
C LEU A 436 -6.14 -24.51 19.25
N PHE A 437 -7.06 -23.60 19.53
CA PHE A 437 -7.10 -22.81 20.77
C PHE A 437 -8.46 -22.90 21.48
N PRO A 438 -8.94 -24.12 21.85
CA PRO A 438 -10.30 -24.32 22.39
C PRO A 438 -10.54 -23.61 23.72
N ALA A 439 -9.49 -23.25 24.46
CA ALA A 439 -9.56 -22.53 25.73
C ALA A 439 -9.57 -20.98 25.58
N SER A 440 -9.37 -20.44 24.40
CA SER A 440 -9.40 -18.99 24.15
C SER A 440 -10.83 -18.51 23.92
N ALA A 441 -11.30 -17.55 24.72
CA ALA A 441 -12.60 -16.92 24.54
C ALA A 441 -12.71 -16.19 23.19
N ASN A 442 -11.61 -15.55 22.75
CA ASN A 442 -11.52 -14.75 21.52
C ASN A 442 -11.86 -15.58 20.26
N VAL A 443 -11.38 -16.82 20.15
CA VAL A 443 -11.62 -17.64 18.94
C VAL A 443 -13.09 -18.05 18.80
N TRP A 444 -13.78 -18.27 19.92
CA TRP A 444 -15.21 -18.58 19.92
C TRP A 444 -16.06 -17.35 19.63
N ASP A 445 -15.62 -16.18 20.10
CA ASP A 445 -16.26 -14.89 19.80
C ASP A 445 -16.19 -14.57 18.30
N SER A 446 -15.00 -14.65 17.70
CA SER A 446 -14.80 -14.41 16.25
C SER A 446 -15.58 -15.40 15.38
N LEU A 447 -15.68 -16.67 15.79
CA LEU A 447 -16.50 -17.65 15.10
C LEU A 447 -18.00 -17.34 15.23
N ALA A 448 -18.44 -16.85 16.41
CA ALA A 448 -19.82 -16.44 16.65
C ALA A 448 -20.20 -15.25 15.75
N GLU A 449 -19.35 -14.22 15.66
CA GLU A 449 -19.55 -13.08 14.75
C GLU A 449 -19.71 -13.53 13.30
N ALA A 450 -18.89 -14.49 12.86
CA ALA A 450 -18.97 -15.00 11.49
C ALA A 450 -20.28 -15.75 11.23
N TRP A 451 -20.77 -16.58 12.18
CA TRP A 451 -22.06 -17.23 12.06
C TRP A 451 -23.24 -16.25 12.15
N GLN A 452 -23.13 -15.21 12.98
CA GLN A 452 -24.11 -14.13 13.04
C GLN A 452 -24.19 -13.40 11.68
N ALA A 453 -23.05 -13.08 11.07
CA ALA A 453 -23.00 -12.47 9.75
C ALA A 453 -23.58 -13.40 8.65
N LYS A 454 -23.48 -14.72 8.82
CA LYS A 454 -24.11 -15.71 7.93
C LYS A 454 -25.63 -15.83 8.11
N GLY A 455 -26.18 -15.24 9.18
CA GLY A 455 -27.61 -15.26 9.50
C GLY A 455 -28.03 -16.40 10.45
N ASP A 456 -27.12 -17.29 10.88
CA ASP A 456 -27.40 -18.35 11.84
C ASP A 456 -27.29 -17.83 13.29
N GLN A 457 -28.36 -17.14 13.74
CA GLN A 457 -28.41 -16.52 15.04
C GLN A 457 -28.39 -17.56 16.19
N ALA A 458 -28.95 -18.76 15.96
CA ALA A 458 -28.98 -19.81 16.96
C ALA A 458 -27.59 -20.36 17.26
N LYS A 459 -26.82 -20.63 16.18
CA LYS A 459 -25.42 -21.08 16.29
C LYS A 459 -24.53 -19.99 16.87
N ALA A 460 -24.68 -18.74 16.41
CA ALA A 460 -23.95 -17.60 16.94
C ALA A 460 -24.15 -17.44 18.45
N LYS A 461 -25.39 -17.53 18.94
CA LYS A 461 -25.70 -17.44 20.38
C LYS A 461 -24.97 -18.50 21.21
N LEU A 462 -24.98 -19.75 20.76
CA LEU A 462 -24.29 -20.86 21.47
C LEU A 462 -22.78 -20.62 21.55
N LEU A 463 -22.17 -20.08 20.46
CA LEU A 463 -20.75 -19.79 20.41
C LEU A 463 -20.37 -18.58 21.29
N TYR A 464 -21.19 -17.53 21.33
CA TYR A 464 -21.02 -16.42 22.27
C TYR A 464 -21.15 -16.86 23.73
N GLU A 465 -22.07 -17.79 24.03
CA GLU A 465 -22.17 -18.37 25.37
C GLU A 465 -20.91 -19.15 25.75
N LYS A 466 -20.36 -19.91 24.79
CA LYS A 466 -19.07 -20.61 24.97
C LYS A 466 -17.91 -19.63 25.21
N SER A 467 -17.82 -18.56 24.43
CA SER A 467 -16.82 -17.49 24.63
C SER A 467 -16.92 -16.92 26.04
N ARG A 468 -18.13 -16.51 26.48
CA ARG A 468 -18.35 -15.95 27.83
C ARG A 468 -17.96 -16.87 28.95
N GLN A 469 -18.20 -18.21 28.81
CA GLN A 469 -17.80 -19.20 29.82
C GLN A 469 -16.27 -19.22 30.02
N LEU A 470 -15.49 -18.95 28.97
CA LEU A 470 -14.04 -18.97 28.97
C LEU A 470 -13.41 -17.67 29.48
N LEU A 471 -14.16 -16.58 29.57
CA LEU A 471 -13.65 -15.33 30.14
C LEU A 471 -13.27 -15.49 31.62
N PRO A 472 -12.20 -14.83 32.09
CA PRO A 472 -11.83 -14.79 33.51
C PRO A 472 -12.97 -14.29 34.39
N GLN A 473 -13.05 -14.82 35.65
CA GLN A 473 -13.98 -14.29 36.63
C GLN A 473 -13.64 -12.82 36.90
N GLY A 474 -14.55 -11.91 36.58
CA GLY A 474 -14.40 -10.46 36.67
C GLY A 474 -14.50 -9.70 35.33
N LEU A 475 -14.50 -10.44 34.22
CA LEU A 475 -14.82 -9.92 32.88
C LEU A 475 -16.10 -10.54 32.27
N LYS A 476 -16.82 -11.35 33.06
CA LYS A 476 -18.04 -12.02 32.64
C LYS A 476 -19.27 -11.12 32.72
#